data_1f9911949e98bff24343205ce3e836d7
#
_entry.id   1f9911949e98bff24343205ce3e836d7
#
_cell.length_a   1.000
_cell.length_b   1.000
_cell.length_c   1.000
_cell.angle_alpha   90.00
_cell.angle_beta   90.00
_cell.angle_gamma   90.00
#
_symmetry.space_group_name_H-M   'P 1'
#
loop_
_entity.id
_entity.type
_entity.pdbx_description
1 polymer ?
#
loop_
_entity_poly.entity_id
_entity_poly.type
_entity_poly.pdbx_seq_one_letter_code
_entity_poly.pdbx_strand_id
1 'polypeptide(L)'
;MPSQERQKLIEFLRKNVDVFTWNSYEAPAVDPSFICHHLNVNPSVIPKKQPPRHSSKEHSDVVKDEVTKLKQAVAIKEVFYPEWLANIVVVKKKTEKW
;
A
#
# COMPACT_ATOMS: atom_id res chain seq x y z
N MET A 1 -17.91 -8.33 -25.36
CA MET A 1 -17.55 -7.05 -26.04
C MET A 1 -17.35 -7.33 -27.52
N PRO A 2 -18.01 -6.57 -28.40
CA PRO A 2 -17.77 -6.66 -29.85
C PRO A 2 -16.28 -6.47 -30.18
N SER A 3 -15.79 -7.19 -31.19
CA SER A 3 -14.36 -7.19 -31.53
C SER A 3 -13.80 -5.81 -31.90
N GLN A 4 -14.61 -4.98 -32.57
CA GLN A 4 -14.22 -3.60 -32.95
C GLN A 4 -14.05 -2.71 -31.73
N GLU A 5 -14.96 -2.77 -30.77
CA GLU A 5 -14.87 -2.00 -29.52
C GLU A 5 -13.68 -2.46 -28.65
N ARG A 6 -13.45 -3.76 -28.60
CA ARG A 6 -12.28 -4.33 -27.91
C ARG A 6 -10.98 -3.81 -28.51
N GLN A 7 -10.88 -3.78 -29.82
CA GLN A 7 -9.68 -3.29 -30.51
C GLN A 7 -9.45 -1.80 -30.27
N LYS A 8 -10.49 -1.01 -30.32
CA LYS A 8 -10.40 0.43 -29.98
C LYS A 8 -9.94 0.66 -28.55
N LEU A 9 -10.45 -0.12 -27.61
CA LEU A 9 -10.04 -0.04 -26.20
C LEU A 9 -8.57 -0.40 -26.04
N ILE A 10 -8.10 -1.48 -26.67
CA ILE A 10 -6.70 -1.90 -26.63
C ILE A 10 -5.79 -0.82 -27.20
N GLU A 11 -6.14 -0.22 -28.34
CA GLU A 11 -5.37 0.87 -28.92
C GLU A 11 -5.31 2.09 -28.02
N PHE A 12 -6.44 2.45 -27.41
CA PHE A 12 -6.51 3.55 -26.46
C PHE A 12 -5.60 3.30 -25.25
N LEU A 13 -5.63 2.11 -24.69
CA LEU A 13 -4.76 1.75 -23.56
C LEU A 13 -3.29 1.78 -23.93
N ARG A 14 -2.93 1.31 -25.13
CA ARG A 14 -1.56 1.35 -25.62
C ARG A 14 -1.02 2.76 -25.82
N LYS A 15 -1.85 3.68 -26.27
CA LYS A 15 -1.48 5.09 -26.43
C LYS A 15 -1.31 5.81 -25.10
N ASN A 16 -1.94 5.32 -24.04
CA ASN A 16 -1.94 5.95 -22.72
C ASN A 16 -1.27 5.07 -21.64
N VAL A 17 -0.29 4.29 -22.04
CA VAL A 17 0.47 3.41 -21.11
C VAL A 17 1.09 4.21 -19.97
N ASP A 18 1.52 5.41 -20.23
CA ASP A 18 2.17 6.30 -19.27
C ASP A 18 1.27 6.80 -18.14
N VAL A 19 -0.06 6.74 -18.31
CA VAL A 19 -1.00 7.14 -17.24
C VAL A 19 -1.23 6.04 -16.20
N PHE A 20 -0.74 4.82 -16.45
CA PHE A 20 -0.90 3.69 -15.55
C PHE A 20 0.37 3.45 -14.74
N THR A 21 0.17 3.05 -13.50
CA THR A 21 1.26 2.59 -12.63
C THR A 21 1.41 1.08 -12.79
N TRP A 22 2.50 0.65 -13.40
CA TRP A 22 2.78 -0.77 -13.67
C TRP A 22 3.54 -1.46 -12.54
N ASN A 23 4.23 -0.69 -11.71
CA ASN A 23 4.93 -1.19 -10.54
C ASN A 23 4.91 -0.14 -9.42
N SER A 24 5.36 -0.50 -8.23
CA SER A 24 5.34 0.38 -7.06
C SER A 24 6.23 1.61 -7.19
N TYR A 25 7.24 1.57 -8.05
CA TYR A 25 8.14 2.71 -8.27
C TYR A 25 7.52 3.79 -9.16
N GLU A 26 6.52 3.43 -9.94
CA GLU A 26 5.82 4.35 -10.86
C GLU A 26 4.66 5.08 -10.20
N ALA A 27 4.39 4.81 -8.92
CA ALA A 27 3.33 5.46 -8.15
C ALA A 27 3.90 6.58 -7.28
N PRO A 28 4.08 7.80 -7.78
CA PRO A 28 4.55 8.91 -6.95
C PRO A 28 3.50 9.27 -5.90
N ALA A 29 3.95 9.72 -4.75
CA ALA A 29 3.07 10.23 -3.73
C ALA A 29 2.29 11.45 -4.26
N VAL A 30 0.99 11.46 -4.03
CA VAL A 30 0.15 12.61 -4.39
C VAL A 30 0.42 13.73 -3.40
N ASP A 31 0.57 14.97 -3.90
CA ASP A 31 0.74 16.13 -3.05
C ASP A 31 -0.47 16.27 -2.11
N PRO A 32 -0.28 16.31 -0.78
CA PRO A 32 -1.37 16.47 0.19
C PRO A 32 -2.22 17.73 -0.03
N SER A 33 -1.67 18.77 -0.66
CA SER A 33 -2.43 19.97 -0.99
C SER A 33 -3.47 19.74 -2.09
N PHE A 34 -3.26 18.73 -2.95
CA PHE A 34 -4.21 18.35 -3.98
C PHE A 34 -5.33 17.48 -3.43
N ILE A 35 -4.97 16.37 -2.79
CA ILE A 35 -5.91 15.45 -2.16
C ILE A 35 -5.17 14.61 -1.13
N CYS A 36 -5.79 14.34 0.00
CA CYS A 36 -5.28 13.38 0.96
C CYS A 36 -6.41 12.61 1.61
N HIS A 37 -6.12 11.39 2.03
CA HIS A 37 -7.07 10.59 2.78
C HIS A 37 -7.06 11.00 4.25
N HIS A 38 -8.24 11.27 4.77
CA HIS A 38 -8.43 11.50 6.19
C HIS A 38 -8.97 10.24 6.84
N LEU A 39 -8.32 9.79 7.90
CA LEU A 39 -8.84 8.68 8.68
C LEU A 39 -10.10 9.13 9.42
N ASN A 40 -11.15 8.31 9.36
CA ASN A 40 -12.40 8.59 10.05
C ASN A 40 -12.26 8.23 11.55
N VAL A 41 -11.45 9.01 12.25
CA VAL A 41 -11.15 8.83 13.66
C VAL A 41 -11.78 9.98 14.45
N ASN A 42 -12.52 9.65 15.51
CA ASN A 42 -13.07 10.66 16.41
C ASN A 42 -11.91 11.31 17.20
N PRO A 43 -11.69 12.62 17.07
CA PRO A 43 -10.57 13.29 17.76
C PRO A 43 -10.71 13.29 19.29
N SER A 44 -11.89 13.01 19.85
CA SER A 44 -12.07 12.89 21.30
C SER A 44 -11.59 11.55 21.87
N VAL A 45 -11.30 10.56 21.01
CA VAL A 45 -10.79 9.25 21.43
C VAL A 45 -9.29 9.34 21.71
N ILE A 46 -8.88 8.84 22.86
CA ILE A 46 -7.46 8.80 23.24
C ILE A 46 -6.71 7.80 22.34
N PRO A 47 -5.62 8.20 21.70
CA PRO A 47 -4.79 7.29 20.91
C PRO A 47 -4.30 6.09 21.70
N LYS A 48 -4.28 4.93 21.08
CA LYS A 48 -3.82 3.67 21.69
C LYS A 48 -2.64 3.10 20.95
N LYS A 49 -1.71 2.57 21.72
CA LYS A 49 -0.55 1.83 21.20
C LYS A 49 -0.68 0.38 21.62
N GLN A 50 -0.73 -0.52 20.66
CA GLN A 50 -0.72 -1.95 20.97
C GLN A 50 0.68 -2.37 21.43
N PRO A 51 0.80 -3.22 22.47
CA PRO A 51 2.09 -3.78 22.82
C PRO A 51 2.61 -4.68 21.69
N PRO A 52 3.95 -4.74 21.48
CA PRO A 52 4.51 -5.59 20.44
C PRO A 52 4.12 -7.05 20.64
N ARG A 53 3.78 -7.73 19.55
CA ARG A 53 3.51 -9.17 19.54
C ARG A 53 4.70 -9.90 18.94
N HIS A 54 5.04 -11.04 19.54
CA HIS A 54 6.02 -11.93 18.95
C HIS A 54 5.42 -12.63 17.73
N SER A 55 6.15 -12.62 16.63
CA SER A 55 5.77 -13.34 15.42
C SER A 55 6.77 -14.45 15.13
N SER A 56 6.37 -15.48 14.37
CA SER A 56 7.29 -16.50 13.92
C SER A 56 8.38 -15.88 13.04
N LYS A 57 9.51 -16.57 12.91
CA LYS A 57 10.59 -16.12 12.02
C LYS A 57 10.09 -15.92 10.58
N GLU A 58 9.25 -16.85 10.08
CA GLU A 58 8.66 -16.75 8.76
C GLU A 58 7.84 -15.46 8.60
N HIS A 59 6.98 -15.16 9.55
CA HIS A 59 6.18 -13.93 9.54
C HIS A 59 7.04 -12.68 9.63
N SER A 60 8.06 -12.71 10.48
CA SER A 60 8.98 -11.58 10.63
C SER A 60 9.75 -11.29 9.35
N ASP A 61 10.21 -12.33 8.65
CA ASP A 61 10.92 -12.19 7.39
C ASP A 61 10.01 -11.60 6.30
N VAL A 62 8.77 -12.07 6.22
CA VAL A 62 7.77 -11.55 5.27
C VAL A 62 7.47 -10.07 5.53
N VAL A 63 7.27 -9.69 6.78
CA VAL A 63 7.03 -8.29 7.16
C VAL A 63 8.23 -7.42 6.81
N LYS A 64 9.43 -7.89 7.11
CA LYS A 64 10.68 -7.16 6.84
C LYS A 64 10.85 -6.90 5.34
N ASP A 65 10.61 -7.91 4.51
CA ASP A 65 10.72 -7.80 3.06
C ASP A 65 9.68 -6.80 2.51
N GLU A 66 8.44 -6.90 2.96
CA GLU A 66 7.37 -6.01 2.51
C GLU A 66 7.61 -4.56 2.95
N VAL A 67 8.06 -4.34 4.18
CA VAL A 67 8.39 -3.00 4.69
C VAL A 67 9.53 -2.40 3.88
N THR A 68 10.58 -3.17 3.60
CA THR A 68 11.71 -2.71 2.77
C THR A 68 11.23 -2.30 1.39
N LYS A 69 10.39 -3.10 0.76
CA LYS A 69 9.81 -2.83 -0.54
C LYS A 69 8.98 -1.53 -0.55
N LEU A 70 8.13 -1.35 0.45
CA LEU A 70 7.30 -0.15 0.57
C LEU A 70 8.14 1.11 0.86
N LYS A 71 9.20 0.99 1.64
CA LYS A 71 10.13 2.11 1.90
C LYS A 71 10.88 2.50 0.62
N GLN A 72 11.36 1.55 -0.15
CA GLN A 72 12.02 1.81 -1.42
C GLN A 72 11.10 2.46 -2.44
N ALA A 73 9.82 2.11 -2.42
CA ALA A 73 8.79 2.72 -3.27
C ALA A 73 8.31 4.08 -2.74
N VAL A 74 8.83 4.55 -1.61
CA VAL A 74 8.42 5.81 -0.94
C VAL A 74 6.91 5.82 -0.58
N ALA A 75 6.33 4.63 -0.41
CA ALA A 75 4.92 4.49 -0.02
C ALA A 75 4.72 4.69 1.48
N ILE A 76 5.74 4.44 2.29
CA ILE A 76 5.72 4.60 3.74
C ILE A 76 6.99 5.31 4.22
N LYS A 77 6.91 5.89 5.40
CA LYS A 77 8.07 6.50 6.07
C LYS A 77 8.11 6.11 7.54
N GLU A 78 9.28 6.17 8.15
CA GLU A 78 9.42 5.96 9.58
C GLU A 78 8.87 7.13 10.38
N VAL A 79 8.20 6.81 11.50
CA VAL A 79 7.73 7.77 12.48
C VAL A 79 8.26 7.35 13.85
N PHE A 80 8.98 8.25 14.53
CA PHE A 80 9.64 7.91 15.80
C PHE A 80 8.72 7.92 17.01
N TYR A 81 7.71 8.78 17.01
CA TYR A 81 6.81 8.94 18.16
C TYR A 81 5.35 8.89 17.70
N PRO A 82 4.86 7.70 17.27
CA PRO A 82 3.48 7.59 16.83
C PRO A 82 2.51 7.69 18.01
N GLU A 83 1.40 8.36 17.80
CA GLU A 83 0.29 8.38 18.77
C GLU A 83 -0.52 7.08 18.71
N TRP A 84 -0.82 6.63 17.50
CA TRP A 84 -1.50 5.37 17.26
C TRP A 84 -0.51 4.34 16.76
N LEU A 85 -0.56 3.15 17.35
CA LEU A 85 0.32 2.06 16.96
C LEU A 85 -0.44 0.73 16.97
N ALA A 86 -0.35 0.00 15.88
CA ALA A 86 -0.95 -1.33 15.74
C ALA A 86 0.09 -2.34 15.26
N ASN A 87 -0.13 -3.59 15.61
CA ASN A 87 0.71 -4.67 15.10
C ASN A 87 0.36 -5.00 13.65
N ILE A 88 1.36 -5.37 12.89
CA ILE A 88 1.20 -5.83 11.52
C ILE A 88 0.70 -7.27 11.53
N VAL A 89 -0.30 -7.55 10.71
CA VAL A 89 -0.83 -8.90 10.50
C VAL A 89 -0.58 -9.28 9.05
N VAL A 90 0.07 -10.42 8.84
CA VAL A 90 0.32 -10.98 7.51
C VAL A 90 -0.51 -12.24 7.32
N VAL A 91 -1.10 -12.37 6.14
CA VAL A 91 -2.01 -13.47 5.81
C VAL A 91 -1.61 -14.06 4.47
N LYS A 92 -1.57 -15.38 4.41
CA LYS A 92 -1.35 -16.08 3.13
C LYS A 92 -2.56 -15.93 2.22
N LYS A 93 -2.30 -15.61 0.96
CA LYS A 93 -3.33 -15.62 -0.07
C LYS A 93 -3.76 -17.06 -0.39
N LYS A 94 -4.87 -17.22 -1.08
CA LYS A 94 -5.32 -18.54 -1.55
C LYS A 94 -4.27 -19.27 -2.41
N THR A 95 -3.34 -18.53 -3.00
CA THR A 95 -2.21 -19.04 -3.78
C THR A 95 -0.98 -19.40 -2.93
N GLU A 96 -1.12 -19.43 -1.60
CA GLU A 96 -0.05 -19.64 -0.61
C GLU A 96 1.07 -18.59 -0.64
N LYS A 97 0.88 -17.48 -1.32
CA LYS A 97 1.79 -16.32 -1.29
C LYS A 97 1.34 -15.33 -0.21
N TRP A 98 2.30 -14.70 0.39
CA TRP A 98 2.06 -13.63 1.38
C TRP A 98 1.54 -12.34 0.75
#